data_76dd3554f46591d0ba88a1d1024623de
#
_entry.id   76dd3554f46591d0ba88a1d1024623de
#
_cell.length_a   1.000
_cell.length_b   1.000
_cell.length_c   1.000
_cell.angle_alpha   90.00
_cell.angle_beta   90.00
_cell.angle_gamma   90.00
#
_symmetry.space_group_name_H-M   'P 1'
#
loop_
_entity.id
_entity.type
_entity.pdbx_description
1 polymer ?
#
loop_
_entity_poly.entity_id
_entity_poly.type
_entity_poly.pdbx_seq_one_letter_code
_entity_poly.pdbx_strand_id
1 'polypeptide(L)'
;MALILAFDTATKHCAVVLARDGAIVAQRASDEERFSHAEKLNVFIEEVLIEAALTMKDVEAVGVGIGPGSYTGLRIGLSAAKGLCFALDVPLLALPTLDVLGAELLATGMAVNDTDALHPMIDARRMEVFTGVLDAY
;
A
#
# COMPACT_ATOMS: atom_id res chain seq x y z
N MET A 1 5.34 10.13 -17.65
CA MET A 1 5.76 9.56 -16.37
C MET A 1 4.52 9.20 -15.57
N ALA A 2 4.47 7.97 -15.09
CA ALA A 2 3.22 7.36 -14.70
C ALA A 2 2.67 7.88 -13.36
N LEU A 3 1.39 8.18 -13.32
CA LEU A 3 0.63 8.42 -12.11
C LEU A 3 0.13 7.07 -11.56
N ILE A 4 0.60 6.70 -10.38
CA ILE A 4 0.28 5.43 -9.74
C ILE A 4 -0.61 5.68 -8.53
N LEU A 5 -1.76 5.02 -8.49
CA LEU A 5 -2.59 4.91 -7.30
C LEU A 5 -2.24 3.61 -6.60
N ALA A 6 -1.72 3.66 -5.38
CA ALA A 6 -1.39 2.46 -4.62
C ALA A 6 -2.07 2.43 -3.26
N PHE A 7 -2.40 1.23 -2.78
CA PHE A 7 -3.00 1.05 -1.46
C PHE A 7 -2.68 -0.31 -0.85
N ASP A 8 -2.72 -0.37 0.47
CA ASP A 8 -2.56 -1.60 1.24
C ASP A 8 -3.62 -1.71 2.33
N THR A 9 -4.22 -2.88 2.43
CA THR A 9 -5.25 -3.25 3.39
C THR A 9 -4.89 -4.54 4.14
N ALA A 10 -3.62 -4.92 4.13
CA ALA A 10 -3.12 -6.18 4.71
C ALA A 10 -3.14 -6.18 6.24
N THR A 11 -3.11 -5.02 6.88
CA THR A 11 -3.10 -4.85 8.33
C THR A 11 -4.35 -4.08 8.80
N LYS A 12 -4.38 -3.66 10.06
CA LYS A 12 -5.42 -2.76 10.58
C LYS A 12 -5.40 -1.38 9.91
N HIS A 13 -4.24 -1.00 9.38
CA HIS A 13 -4.08 0.24 8.65
C HIS A 13 -4.69 0.11 7.26
N CYS A 14 -5.43 1.12 6.85
CA CYS A 14 -5.81 1.32 5.47
C CYS A 14 -4.99 2.51 4.96
N ALA A 15 -4.11 2.27 4.03
CA ALA A 15 -3.25 3.31 3.45
C ALA A 15 -3.51 3.42 1.95
N VAL A 16 -3.62 4.66 1.48
CA VAL A 16 -3.76 5.00 0.06
C VAL A 16 -2.75 6.09 -0.28
N VAL A 17 -2.04 5.92 -1.36
CA VAL A 17 -1.07 6.90 -1.87
C VAL A 17 -1.27 7.12 -3.36
N LEU A 18 -1.16 8.36 -3.77
CA LEU A 18 -1.05 8.77 -5.16
C LEU A 18 0.38 9.26 -5.38
N ALA A 19 1.10 8.61 -6.28
CA ALA A 19 2.50 8.91 -6.55
C ALA A 19 2.75 9.16 -8.04
N ARG A 20 3.66 10.09 -8.33
CA ARG A 20 4.14 10.38 -9.67
C ARG A 20 5.65 10.53 -9.63
N ASP A 21 6.35 9.79 -10.50
CA ASP A 21 7.79 9.90 -10.68
C ASP A 21 8.60 9.68 -9.39
N GLY A 22 8.15 8.75 -8.54
CA GLY A 22 8.78 8.45 -7.27
C GLY A 22 8.45 9.45 -6.14
N ALA A 23 7.65 10.48 -6.41
CA ALA A 23 7.22 11.43 -5.41
C ALA A 23 5.75 11.21 -5.02
N ILE A 24 5.47 11.33 -3.72
CA ILE A 24 4.09 11.29 -3.21
C ILE A 24 3.41 12.60 -3.58
N VAL A 25 2.27 12.50 -4.28
CA VAL A 25 1.41 13.64 -4.64
C VAL A 25 0.37 13.88 -3.56
N ALA A 26 -0.26 12.82 -3.08
CA ALA A 26 -1.22 12.86 -1.97
C ALA A 26 -1.27 11.51 -1.29
N GLN A 27 -1.64 11.48 0.00
CA GLN A 27 -1.77 10.24 0.75
C GLN A 27 -2.81 10.33 1.84
N ARG A 28 -3.40 9.17 2.19
CA ARG A 28 -4.27 8.97 3.35
C ARG A 28 -3.92 7.67 4.04
N ALA A 29 -3.97 7.68 5.35
CA ALA A 29 -3.81 6.47 6.16
C ALA A 29 -4.68 6.57 7.42
N SER A 30 -5.18 5.43 7.89
CA SER A 30 -5.93 5.33 9.13
C SER A 30 -5.77 3.95 9.74
N ASP A 31 -5.66 3.91 11.06
CA ASP A 31 -5.61 2.73 11.91
C ASP A 31 -6.86 2.57 12.80
N GLU A 32 -7.86 3.41 12.61
CA GLU A 32 -9.09 3.34 13.41
C GLU A 32 -9.86 2.05 13.12
N GLU A 33 -10.10 1.26 14.18
CA GLU A 33 -10.84 -0.02 14.11
C GLU A 33 -12.34 0.15 13.79
N ARG A 34 -12.85 1.37 13.77
CA ARG A 34 -14.29 1.69 13.78
C ARG A 34 -15.00 1.55 12.44
N PHE A 35 -14.25 1.51 11.34
CA PHE A 35 -14.79 1.36 9.98
C PHE A 35 -14.14 0.20 9.25
N SER A 36 -14.89 -0.45 8.38
CA SER A 36 -14.31 -1.51 7.55
C SER A 36 -13.34 -0.94 6.52
N HIS A 37 -12.31 -1.71 6.16
CA HIS A 37 -11.39 -1.31 5.08
C HIS A 37 -12.12 -0.99 3.77
N ALA A 38 -13.24 -1.66 3.48
CA ALA A 38 -14.03 -1.44 2.28
C ALA A 38 -14.61 -0.01 2.23
N GLU A 39 -15.06 0.51 3.38
CA GLU A 39 -15.63 1.87 3.46
C GLU A 39 -14.53 2.93 3.34
N LYS A 40 -13.42 2.76 4.08
CA LYS A 40 -12.32 3.72 4.09
C LYS A 40 -11.56 3.77 2.77
N LEU A 41 -11.31 2.64 2.13
CA LEU A 41 -10.53 2.56 0.91
C LEU A 41 -11.08 3.46 -0.19
N ASN A 42 -12.37 3.36 -0.46
CA ASN A 42 -13.00 4.17 -1.51
C ASN A 42 -12.98 5.67 -1.18
N VAL A 43 -13.26 6.03 0.08
CA VAL A 43 -13.20 7.42 0.55
C VAL A 43 -11.79 7.99 0.40
N PHE A 44 -10.77 7.24 0.83
CA PHE A 44 -9.38 7.68 0.73
C PHE A 44 -8.90 7.81 -0.72
N ILE A 45 -9.33 6.91 -1.60
CA ILE A 45 -9.03 7.04 -3.04
C ILE A 45 -9.61 8.33 -3.60
N GLU A 46 -10.87 8.65 -3.28
CA GLU A 46 -11.50 9.90 -3.70
C GLU A 46 -10.79 11.13 -3.13
N GLU A 47 -10.48 11.12 -1.84
CA GLU A 47 -9.81 12.23 -1.16
C GLU A 47 -8.41 12.53 -1.73
N VAL A 48 -7.58 11.52 -2.02
CA VAL A 48 -6.25 11.75 -2.58
C VAL A 48 -6.31 12.31 -4.01
N LEU A 49 -7.30 11.90 -4.79
CA LEU A 49 -7.53 12.45 -6.13
C LEU A 49 -8.00 13.91 -6.08
N ILE A 50 -8.94 14.23 -5.20
CA ILE A 50 -9.42 15.61 -4.99
C ILE A 50 -8.28 16.51 -4.54
N GLU A 51 -7.49 16.08 -3.55
CA GLU A 51 -6.34 16.85 -3.04
C GLU A 51 -5.32 17.14 -4.14
N ALA A 52 -5.08 16.17 -5.01
CA ALA A 52 -4.16 16.32 -6.13
C ALA A 52 -4.75 17.11 -7.32
N ALA A 53 -6.03 17.49 -7.27
CA ALA A 53 -6.78 18.05 -8.39
C ALA A 53 -6.74 17.16 -9.65
N LEU A 54 -6.82 15.84 -9.44
CA LEU A 54 -6.77 14.79 -10.47
C LEU A 54 -8.06 13.97 -10.45
N THR A 55 -8.26 13.20 -11.50
CA THR A 55 -9.39 12.29 -11.65
C THR A 55 -8.91 10.84 -11.78
N MET A 56 -9.82 9.89 -11.63
CA MET A 56 -9.50 8.48 -11.83
C MET A 56 -8.96 8.17 -13.23
N LYS A 57 -9.32 8.97 -14.24
CA LYS A 57 -8.85 8.80 -15.63
C LYS A 57 -7.37 9.16 -15.82
N ASP A 58 -6.79 9.88 -14.88
CA ASP A 58 -5.39 10.28 -14.91
C ASP A 58 -4.47 9.17 -14.36
N VAL A 59 -5.06 8.15 -13.70
CA VAL A 59 -4.34 7.00 -13.13
C VAL A 59 -3.87 6.08 -14.25
N GLU A 60 -2.58 5.75 -14.27
CA GLU A 60 -1.94 4.95 -15.30
C GLU A 60 -1.52 3.55 -14.81
N ALA A 61 -1.51 3.33 -13.50
CA ALA A 61 -1.32 2.01 -12.89
C ALA A 61 -1.94 1.97 -11.49
N VAL A 62 -2.35 0.79 -11.04
CA VAL A 62 -2.83 0.57 -9.67
C VAL A 62 -1.91 -0.40 -8.95
N GLY A 63 -1.33 0.05 -7.83
CA GLY A 63 -0.55 -0.78 -6.90
C GLY A 63 -1.42 -1.31 -5.76
N VAL A 64 -1.22 -2.56 -5.37
CA VAL A 64 -1.94 -3.14 -4.23
C VAL A 64 -1.03 -4.01 -3.38
N GLY A 65 -1.11 -3.85 -2.06
CA GLY A 65 -0.48 -4.75 -1.10
C GLY A 65 -1.05 -6.16 -1.22
N ILE A 66 -0.16 -7.14 -1.43
CA ILE A 66 -0.56 -8.55 -1.63
C ILE A 66 -0.32 -9.43 -0.40
N GLY A 67 0.06 -8.82 0.71
CA GLY A 67 0.35 -9.53 1.95
C GLY A 67 1.84 -9.87 2.13
N PRO A 68 2.12 -10.66 3.18
CA PRO A 68 1.18 -11.33 4.08
C PRO A 68 0.35 -10.38 4.96
N GLY A 69 -0.78 -10.86 5.50
CA GLY A 69 -1.62 -10.07 6.39
C GLY A 69 -3.04 -10.61 6.53
N SER A 70 -3.97 -9.72 6.88
CA SER A 70 -5.38 -10.05 7.07
C SER A 70 -6.02 -10.61 5.79
N TYR A 71 -6.54 -11.81 5.86
CA TYR A 71 -7.22 -12.46 4.74
C TYR A 71 -8.38 -11.61 4.18
N THR A 72 -9.23 -11.08 5.05
CA THR A 72 -10.34 -10.23 4.65
C THR A 72 -9.85 -8.90 4.07
N GLY A 73 -8.89 -8.27 4.72
CA GLY A 73 -8.30 -7.02 4.25
C GLY A 73 -7.67 -7.16 2.86
N LEU A 74 -6.88 -8.20 2.66
CA LEU A 74 -6.23 -8.48 1.36
C LEU A 74 -7.25 -8.70 0.24
N ARG A 75 -8.35 -9.39 0.52
CA ARG A 75 -9.42 -9.60 -0.48
C ARG A 75 -10.12 -8.30 -0.85
N ILE A 76 -10.35 -7.41 0.11
CA ILE A 76 -10.95 -6.09 -0.14
C ILE A 76 -10.05 -5.28 -1.07
N GLY A 77 -8.77 -5.15 -0.71
CA GLY A 77 -7.80 -4.40 -1.51
C GLY A 77 -7.63 -4.97 -2.91
N LEU A 78 -7.41 -6.27 -3.01
CA LEU A 78 -7.19 -6.93 -4.31
C LEU A 78 -8.41 -6.87 -5.22
N SER A 79 -9.62 -7.01 -4.66
CA SER A 79 -10.87 -6.90 -5.44
C SER A 79 -11.07 -5.48 -5.97
N ALA A 80 -10.80 -4.47 -5.14
CA ALA A 80 -10.86 -3.07 -5.56
C ALA A 80 -9.81 -2.78 -6.65
N ALA A 81 -8.57 -3.22 -6.48
CA ALA A 81 -7.50 -3.01 -7.46
C ALA A 81 -7.83 -3.64 -8.81
N LYS A 82 -8.30 -4.89 -8.81
CA LYS A 82 -8.72 -5.58 -10.04
C LYS A 82 -9.88 -4.87 -10.74
N GLY A 83 -10.86 -4.40 -9.96
CA GLY A 83 -12.00 -3.64 -10.50
C GLY A 83 -11.56 -2.33 -11.15
N LEU A 84 -10.66 -1.58 -10.49
CA LEU A 84 -10.11 -0.34 -11.02
C LEU A 84 -9.27 -0.58 -12.29
N CYS A 85 -8.36 -1.56 -12.26
CA CYS A 85 -7.53 -1.90 -13.43
C CYS A 85 -8.40 -2.29 -14.62
N PHE A 86 -9.44 -3.08 -14.40
CA PHE A 86 -10.37 -3.48 -15.46
C PHE A 86 -11.14 -2.28 -16.02
N ALA A 87 -11.64 -1.39 -15.16
CA ALA A 87 -12.43 -0.25 -15.58
C ALA A 87 -11.61 0.84 -16.30
N LEU A 88 -10.33 0.96 -15.94
CA LEU A 88 -9.44 2.00 -16.49
C LEU A 88 -8.53 1.47 -17.61
N ASP A 89 -8.50 0.18 -17.83
CA ASP A 89 -7.58 -0.51 -18.77
C ASP A 89 -6.10 -0.20 -18.44
N VAL A 90 -5.74 -0.28 -17.15
CA VAL A 90 -4.38 0.00 -16.65
C VAL A 90 -3.78 -1.23 -15.95
N PRO A 91 -2.45 -1.35 -15.89
CA PRO A 91 -1.79 -2.47 -15.25
C PRO A 91 -1.95 -2.46 -13.72
N LEU A 92 -1.95 -3.69 -13.15
CA LEU A 92 -1.92 -3.92 -11.71
C LEU A 92 -0.48 -4.25 -11.28
N LEU A 93 -0.02 -3.55 -10.24
CA LEU A 93 1.27 -3.76 -9.60
C LEU A 93 1.07 -4.48 -8.27
N ALA A 94 1.60 -5.68 -8.15
CA ALA A 94 1.56 -6.45 -6.91
C ALA A 94 2.72 -6.01 -6.00
N LEU A 95 2.41 -5.53 -4.79
CA LEU A 95 3.37 -5.00 -3.84
C LEU A 95 3.43 -5.92 -2.60
N PRO A 96 4.52 -6.69 -2.40
CA PRO A 96 4.67 -7.47 -1.18
C PRO A 96 4.70 -6.54 0.04
N THR A 97 3.81 -6.77 1.00
CA THR A 97 3.64 -5.86 2.15
C THR A 97 4.88 -5.78 3.03
N LEU A 98 5.64 -6.86 3.18
CA LEU A 98 6.91 -6.85 3.91
C LEU A 98 7.98 -6.00 3.22
N ASP A 99 8.04 -6.01 1.89
CA ASP A 99 8.98 -5.20 1.12
C ASP A 99 8.64 -3.71 1.26
N VAL A 100 7.35 -3.37 1.26
CA VAL A 100 6.88 -1.99 1.49
C VAL A 100 7.31 -1.49 2.87
N LEU A 101 7.15 -2.31 3.92
CA LEU A 101 7.60 -1.97 5.28
C LEU A 101 9.12 -1.76 5.35
N GLY A 102 9.89 -2.61 4.69
CA GLY A 102 11.35 -2.46 4.61
C GLY A 102 11.76 -1.18 3.87
N ALA A 103 11.12 -0.89 2.75
CA ALA A 103 11.36 0.32 1.97
C ALA A 103 11.00 1.60 2.76
N GLU A 104 9.92 1.57 3.54
CA GLU A 104 9.54 2.68 4.42
C GLU A 104 10.63 2.96 5.46
N LEU A 105 11.18 1.93 6.10
CA LEU A 105 12.27 2.07 7.06
C LEU A 105 13.49 2.75 6.42
N LEU A 106 13.90 2.30 5.23
CA LEU A 106 15.02 2.90 4.50
C LEU A 106 14.75 4.36 4.12
N ALA A 107 13.51 4.68 3.74
CA ALA A 107 13.10 6.04 3.38
C ALA A 107 13.13 7.02 4.56
N THR A 108 13.05 6.55 5.82
CA THR A 108 13.15 7.40 7.02
C THR A 108 14.56 7.95 7.26
N GLY A 109 15.56 7.51 6.49
CA GLY A 109 16.97 7.88 6.67
C GLY A 109 17.62 7.26 7.90
N MET A 110 17.01 6.23 8.48
CA MET A 110 17.62 5.47 9.56
C MET A 110 18.94 4.85 9.04
N ALA A 111 20.03 5.05 9.79
CA ALA A 111 21.32 4.49 9.43
C ALA A 111 21.27 2.96 9.51
N VAL A 112 21.33 2.32 8.35
CA VAL A 112 21.44 0.87 8.19
C VAL A 112 22.80 0.64 7.55
N ASN A 113 23.62 -0.27 8.12
CA ASN A 113 24.88 -0.63 7.52
C ASN A 113 24.66 -1.59 6.35
N ASP A 114 25.56 -1.59 5.37
CA ASP A 114 25.49 -2.47 4.19
C ASP A 114 25.47 -3.97 4.52
N THR A 115 25.79 -4.32 5.76
CA THR A 115 25.79 -5.70 6.26
C THR A 115 24.55 -6.05 7.10
N ASP A 116 23.67 -5.09 7.33
CA ASP A 116 22.46 -5.31 8.14
C ASP A 116 21.38 -6.01 7.31
N ALA A 117 20.71 -6.97 7.92
CA ALA A 117 19.52 -7.59 7.36
C ALA A 117 18.28 -6.97 8.01
N LEU A 118 17.32 -6.55 7.20
CA LEU A 118 16.05 -6.04 7.68
C LEU A 118 15.06 -7.18 7.85
N HIS A 119 14.38 -7.21 8.98
CA HIS A 119 13.35 -8.19 9.28
C HIS A 119 12.01 -7.48 9.53
N PRO A 120 11.30 -7.02 8.47
CA PRO A 120 9.97 -6.48 8.63
C PRO A 120 9.04 -7.55 9.22
N MET A 121 8.16 -7.15 10.13
CA MET A 121 7.27 -8.08 10.83
C MET A 121 5.84 -7.55 10.84
N ILE A 122 4.89 -8.46 10.59
CA ILE A 122 3.44 -8.20 10.70
C ILE A 122 2.86 -9.22 11.67
N ASP A 123 2.03 -8.75 12.59
CA ASP A 123 1.32 -9.62 13.55
C ASP A 123 0.46 -10.66 12.82
N ALA A 124 0.80 -11.95 13.01
CA ALA A 124 0.06 -13.07 12.49
C ALA A 124 -0.95 -13.66 13.50
N ARG A 125 -1.11 -12.99 14.67
CA ARG A 125 -1.87 -13.44 15.84
C ARG A 125 -1.22 -14.66 16.53
N ARG A 126 -1.77 -15.06 17.69
CA ARG A 126 -1.33 -16.22 18.47
C ARG A 126 0.16 -16.22 18.85
N MET A 127 0.73 -15.03 19.10
CA MET A 127 2.16 -14.86 19.40
C MET A 127 3.09 -15.22 18.21
N GLU A 128 2.58 -15.16 16.99
CA GLU A 128 3.33 -15.39 15.75
C GLU A 128 3.44 -14.13 14.93
N VAL A 129 4.44 -14.06 14.06
CA VAL A 129 4.63 -12.95 13.11
C VAL A 129 4.88 -13.49 11.71
N PHE A 130 4.37 -12.78 10.71
CA PHE A 130 4.88 -12.90 9.35
C PHE A 130 6.17 -12.09 9.24
N THR A 131 7.22 -12.68 8.74
CA THR A 131 8.49 -11.98 8.54
C THR A 131 9.20 -12.47 7.28
N GLY A 132 10.12 -11.68 6.81
CA GLY A 132 11.05 -11.99 5.73
C GLY A 132 12.42 -11.39 6.04
N VAL A 133 13.39 -11.66 5.20
CA VAL A 133 14.71 -11.05 5.26
C VAL A 133 14.87 -10.20 4.02
N LEU A 134 15.17 -8.92 4.22
CA LEU A 134 15.47 -7.98 3.14
C LEU A 134 16.88 -7.47 3.32
N ASP A 135 17.63 -7.42 2.24
CA ASP A 135 18.95 -6.79 2.24
C ASP A 135 18.80 -5.27 2.22
N ALA A 136 19.74 -4.55 2.81
CA ALA A 136 19.65 -3.09 2.99
C ALA A 136 19.99 -2.27 1.72
N TYR A 137 20.09 -2.89 0.53
CA TYR A 137 20.35 -2.21 -0.77
C TYR A 137 19.28 -2.38 -1.78
#